data_62f019e761dbf7c71cf3fa703b346a63
#
_entry.id   62f019e761dbf7c71cf3fa703b346a63
#
_cell.length_a   1.000
_cell.length_b   1.000
_cell.length_c   1.000
_cell.angle_alpha   90.00
_cell.angle_beta   90.00
_cell.angle_gamma   90.00
#
_symmetry.space_group_name_H-M   'P 1'
#
loop_
_entity.id
_entity.type
_entity.pdbx_description
1 polymer ?
#
loop_
_entity_poly.entity_id
_entity_poly.type
_entity_poly.pdbx_seq_one_letter_code
_entity_poly.pdbx_strand_id
1 'polypeptide(L)'
;MPLTAWPQSTGEDESERYAQAGQRAMAAGQFGEARTDFEQLAKLQPNIAEVHATLAAIYFQQHEYGLAVREIRIAQKLKPSLPRLDSLLGLSEAELGRYSEALPRLEKGFKQTVDADGRRLCGLQLLRAYTFLGRDTDAVGTALELNKLYPDDPEILYHTGRIYGNFAYVVMEKLHDKAPGSIWMLQAQGEANESQKDYDAAIVAFNHVLQIEPQRPGVHYRLGRVYLARFHDLGKPEDRDLAKREFTSELAVDSANGNAAYELAQMAAEDNQPDEARKQFEALLTHFPDFEQALVGLGGVYLQTHSGAQAVGSLERATKLNASDEVAWYRLAQAQRAAGNRDGAQKALDTFRKLHDSSGATRKQAIADEVTRQQIGTDVQP
;
A
#
# COMPACT_ATOMS: atom_id res chain seq x y z
N MET A 1 75.41 2.00 35.97
CA MET A 1 74.49 2.35 34.84
C MET A 1 73.09 2.20 35.35
N PRO A 2 72.25 3.26 35.40
CA PRO A 2 70.90 3.13 35.84
C PRO A 2 70.05 2.64 34.66
N LEU A 3 69.22 1.61 34.91
CA LEU A 3 68.20 1.12 34.00
C LEU A 3 67.15 2.20 33.89
N THR A 4 66.97 2.77 32.73
CA THR A 4 65.90 3.68 32.40
C THR A 4 64.57 2.93 32.44
N ALA A 5 63.73 3.24 33.37
CA ALA A 5 62.35 2.82 33.43
C ALA A 5 61.63 3.38 32.19
N TRP A 6 61.02 2.52 31.42
CA TRP A 6 60.05 2.90 30.38
C TRP A 6 58.84 3.57 31.06
N PRO A 7 58.33 4.67 30.53
CA PRO A 7 57.13 5.26 31.10
C PRO A 7 55.98 4.22 30.92
N GLN A 8 55.39 3.82 32.04
CA GLN A 8 54.11 3.10 32.01
C GLN A 8 53.10 4.04 31.35
N SER A 9 52.47 3.64 30.22
CA SER A 9 51.33 4.36 29.67
C SER A 9 50.29 4.51 30.77
N THR A 10 49.95 5.74 31.08
CA THR A 10 48.93 6.00 32.10
C THR A 10 47.60 5.44 31.58
N GLY A 11 46.72 4.92 32.44
CA GLY A 11 45.42 4.34 32.03
C GLY A 11 44.54 5.33 31.24
N GLU A 12 44.87 6.62 31.28
CA GLU A 12 44.25 7.65 30.43
C GLU A 12 44.64 7.50 28.94
N ASP A 13 45.90 7.21 28.61
CA ASP A 13 46.40 6.97 27.27
C ASP A 13 45.75 5.71 26.63
N GLU A 14 45.56 4.65 27.41
CA GLU A 14 44.92 3.43 26.96
C GLU A 14 43.44 3.65 26.69
N SER A 15 42.74 4.36 27.56
CA SER A 15 41.33 4.69 27.41
C SER A 15 41.08 5.53 26.16
N GLU A 16 41.92 6.54 25.91
CA GLU A 16 41.80 7.37 24.72
C GLU A 16 42.04 6.57 23.44
N ARG A 17 43.03 5.66 23.44
CA ARG A 17 43.34 4.78 22.33
C ARG A 17 42.14 3.88 21.97
N TYR A 18 41.51 3.20 22.96
CA TYR A 18 40.30 2.38 22.74
C TYR A 18 39.14 3.22 22.26
N ALA A 19 38.91 4.41 22.85
CA ALA A 19 37.84 5.28 22.43
C ALA A 19 37.96 5.68 20.95
N GLN A 20 39.15 6.11 20.52
CA GLN A 20 39.44 6.51 19.15
C GLN A 20 39.38 5.33 18.17
N ALA A 21 39.89 4.15 18.56
CA ALA A 21 39.87 2.95 17.72
C ALA A 21 38.42 2.48 17.53
N GLY A 22 37.64 2.36 18.61
CA GLY A 22 36.27 1.94 18.56
C GLY A 22 35.38 2.92 17.78
N GLN A 23 35.59 4.24 17.88
CA GLN A 23 34.89 5.24 17.08
C GLN A 23 35.15 5.10 15.59
N ARG A 24 36.43 4.87 15.22
CA ARG A 24 36.80 4.63 13.82
C ARG A 24 36.18 3.35 13.28
N ALA A 25 36.23 2.27 14.05
CA ALA A 25 35.59 1.00 13.68
C ALA A 25 34.06 1.16 13.52
N MET A 26 33.39 1.90 14.40
CA MET A 26 31.94 2.23 14.23
C MET A 26 31.68 3.00 12.93
N ALA A 27 32.47 4.04 12.65
CA ALA A 27 32.33 4.82 11.43
C ALA A 27 32.58 4.01 10.15
N ALA A 28 33.41 2.96 10.24
CA ALA A 28 33.68 2.01 9.17
C ALA A 28 32.65 0.85 9.08
N GLY A 29 31.65 0.79 9.98
CA GLY A 29 30.69 -0.32 10.06
C GLY A 29 31.28 -1.62 10.61
N GLN A 30 32.49 -1.59 11.16
CA GLN A 30 33.21 -2.74 11.72
C GLN A 30 32.78 -3.00 13.17
N PHE A 31 31.49 -3.37 13.36
CA PHE A 31 30.89 -3.50 14.71
C PHE A 31 31.59 -4.55 15.59
N GLY A 32 32.25 -5.56 15.02
CA GLY A 32 33.03 -6.55 15.79
C GLY A 32 34.28 -5.95 16.46
N GLU A 33 35.04 -5.13 15.74
CA GLU A 33 36.21 -4.40 16.26
C GLU A 33 35.77 -3.33 17.25
N ALA A 34 34.74 -2.53 16.89
CA ALA A 34 34.18 -1.53 17.78
C ALA A 34 33.72 -2.14 19.12
N ARG A 35 33.06 -3.30 19.10
CA ARG A 35 32.70 -4.05 20.31
C ARG A 35 33.91 -4.32 21.19
N THR A 36 34.96 -4.90 20.62
CA THR A 36 36.16 -5.25 21.35
C THR A 36 36.77 -4.03 22.06
N ASP A 37 36.88 -2.92 21.33
CA ASP A 37 37.48 -1.69 21.87
C ASP A 37 36.58 -1.07 22.96
N PHE A 38 35.28 -0.99 22.74
CA PHE A 38 34.35 -0.44 23.74
C PHE A 38 34.14 -1.34 24.95
N GLU A 39 34.27 -2.67 24.83
CA GLU A 39 34.30 -3.58 25.99
C GLU A 39 35.55 -3.36 26.86
N GLN A 40 36.71 -3.10 26.26
CA GLN A 40 37.93 -2.75 27.03
C GLN A 40 37.79 -1.36 27.67
N LEU A 41 37.25 -0.40 26.91
CA LEU A 41 36.98 0.95 27.43
C LEU A 41 36.03 0.93 28.63
N ALA A 42 34.95 0.13 28.57
CA ALA A 42 34.00 -0.03 29.67
C ALA A 42 34.64 -0.65 30.94
N LYS A 43 35.65 -1.52 30.79
CA LYS A 43 36.39 -2.05 31.93
C LYS A 43 37.29 -0.99 32.55
N LEU A 44 37.95 -0.14 31.74
CA LEU A 44 38.80 0.92 32.20
C LEU A 44 38.02 2.10 32.79
N GLN A 45 36.83 2.37 32.24
CA GLN A 45 36.01 3.51 32.59
C GLN A 45 34.56 3.09 32.90
N PRO A 46 34.28 2.26 33.91
CA PRO A 46 32.98 1.67 34.17
C PRO A 46 31.91 2.66 34.63
N ASN A 47 32.28 3.89 34.93
CA ASN A 47 31.36 4.93 35.42
C ASN A 47 31.01 5.98 34.37
N ILE A 48 31.37 5.76 33.09
CA ILE A 48 31.05 6.69 32.02
C ILE A 48 29.82 6.19 31.25
N ALA A 49 28.70 6.88 31.43
CA ALA A 49 27.42 6.51 30.87
C ALA A 49 27.46 6.44 29.32
N GLU A 50 28.19 7.32 28.67
CA GLU A 50 28.34 7.40 27.22
C GLU A 50 29.04 6.16 26.64
N VAL A 51 29.98 5.57 27.35
CA VAL A 51 30.66 4.32 26.95
C VAL A 51 29.65 3.17 26.91
N HIS A 52 28.86 3.01 27.98
CA HIS A 52 27.81 2.00 28.06
C HIS A 52 26.71 2.22 27.02
N ALA A 53 26.33 3.48 26.77
CA ALA A 53 25.35 3.81 25.74
C ALA A 53 25.83 3.43 24.32
N THR A 54 27.12 3.68 24.04
CA THR A 54 27.72 3.29 22.75
C THR A 54 27.83 1.77 22.63
N LEU A 55 28.26 1.10 23.68
CA LEU A 55 28.36 -0.37 23.69
C LEU A 55 26.97 -1.01 23.52
N ALA A 56 25.94 -0.44 24.11
CA ALA A 56 24.56 -0.87 23.92
C ALA A 56 24.09 -0.73 22.46
N ALA A 57 24.44 0.37 21.79
CA ALA A 57 24.15 0.57 20.37
C ALA A 57 24.88 -0.45 19.48
N ILE A 58 26.14 -0.78 19.80
CA ILE A 58 26.90 -1.81 19.11
C ILE A 58 26.25 -3.19 19.28
N TYR A 59 25.87 -3.57 20.50
CA TYR A 59 25.17 -4.83 20.76
C TYR A 59 23.83 -4.90 20.02
N PHE A 60 23.09 -3.79 19.98
CA PHE A 60 21.84 -3.72 19.22
C PHE A 60 22.08 -4.00 17.72
N GLN A 61 23.08 -3.38 17.11
CA GLN A 61 23.46 -3.62 15.72
C GLN A 61 23.91 -5.06 15.44
N GLN A 62 24.46 -5.73 16.46
CA GLN A 62 24.85 -7.13 16.38
C GLN A 62 23.73 -8.11 16.75
N HIS A 63 22.49 -7.62 16.94
CA HIS A 63 21.33 -8.41 17.39
C HIS A 63 21.48 -9.06 18.78
N GLU A 64 22.44 -8.58 19.57
CA GLU A 64 22.69 -9.03 20.96
C GLU A 64 21.83 -8.23 21.94
N TYR A 65 20.51 -8.27 21.74
CA TYR A 65 19.54 -7.39 22.43
C TYR A 65 19.57 -7.52 23.96
N GLY A 66 19.84 -8.72 24.49
CA GLY A 66 19.98 -8.94 25.92
C GLY A 66 21.16 -8.18 26.54
N LEU A 67 22.28 -8.13 25.83
CA LEU A 67 23.47 -7.35 26.23
C LEU A 67 23.20 -5.85 26.08
N ALA A 68 22.53 -5.44 25.00
CA ALA A 68 22.10 -4.05 24.81
C ALA A 68 21.26 -3.55 25.98
N VAL A 69 20.23 -4.30 26.41
CA VAL A 69 19.38 -3.96 27.56
C VAL A 69 20.21 -3.79 28.84
N ARG A 70 21.19 -4.68 29.06
CA ARG A 70 22.06 -4.59 30.24
C ARG A 70 22.86 -3.28 30.26
N GLU A 71 23.52 -2.97 29.15
CA GLU A 71 24.35 -1.77 29.04
C GLU A 71 23.51 -0.47 29.10
N ILE A 72 22.32 -0.47 28.49
CA ILE A 72 21.39 0.67 28.61
C ILE A 72 21.02 0.93 30.08
N ARG A 73 20.70 -0.13 30.82
CA ARG A 73 20.34 0.01 32.24
C ARG A 73 21.50 0.55 33.10
N ILE A 74 22.75 0.19 32.75
CA ILE A 74 23.94 0.79 33.41
C ILE A 74 24.03 2.27 33.06
N ALA A 75 23.96 2.60 31.76
CA ALA A 75 24.02 3.98 31.29
C ALA A 75 22.93 4.87 31.92
N GLN A 76 21.69 4.36 32.01
CA GLN A 76 20.58 5.08 32.63
C GLN A 76 20.76 5.33 34.13
N LYS A 77 21.40 4.39 34.88
CA LYS A 77 21.73 4.58 36.29
C LYS A 77 22.80 5.66 36.45
N LEU A 78 23.79 5.70 35.58
CA LEU A 78 24.86 6.68 35.63
C LEU A 78 24.40 8.08 35.19
N LYS A 79 23.58 8.15 34.14
CA LYS A 79 23.08 9.42 33.59
C LYS A 79 21.68 9.24 32.99
N PRO A 80 20.63 9.44 33.83
CA PRO A 80 19.24 9.25 33.40
C PRO A 80 18.79 10.17 32.24
N SER A 81 19.47 11.30 32.04
CA SER A 81 19.15 12.29 31.03
C SER A 81 19.78 12.04 29.67
N LEU A 82 20.53 10.94 29.48
CA LEU A 82 21.11 10.62 28.17
C LEU A 82 20.03 10.40 27.12
N PRO A 83 20.09 11.13 26.00
CA PRO A 83 19.09 11.03 24.94
C PRO A 83 19.12 9.65 24.28
N ARG A 84 18.01 9.25 23.66
CA ARG A 84 17.86 8.03 22.86
C ARG A 84 17.91 6.70 23.63
N LEU A 85 18.33 6.65 24.89
CA LEU A 85 18.38 5.40 25.65
C LEU A 85 17.01 4.77 25.85
N ASP A 86 15.96 5.56 26.10
CA ASP A 86 14.60 5.05 26.24
C ASP A 86 14.12 4.37 24.95
N SER A 87 14.34 4.99 23.80
CA SER A 87 13.93 4.40 22.51
C SER A 87 14.72 3.13 22.20
N LEU A 88 16.06 3.14 22.41
CA LEU A 88 16.90 1.97 22.21
C LEU A 88 16.53 0.82 23.16
N LEU A 89 16.15 1.13 24.42
CA LEU A 89 15.65 0.13 25.36
C LEU A 89 14.34 -0.47 24.87
N GLY A 90 13.38 0.35 24.46
CA GLY A 90 12.12 -0.11 23.91
C GLY A 90 12.29 -0.98 22.67
N LEU A 91 13.17 -0.59 21.74
CA LEU A 91 13.50 -1.39 20.56
C LEU A 91 14.13 -2.74 20.96
N SER A 92 15.09 -2.74 21.90
CA SER A 92 15.75 -3.96 22.37
C SER A 92 14.80 -4.90 23.10
N GLU A 93 13.90 -4.35 23.94
CA GLU A 93 12.88 -5.13 24.64
C GLU A 93 11.86 -5.74 23.67
N ALA A 94 11.48 -5.02 22.60
CA ALA A 94 10.59 -5.51 21.57
C ALA A 94 11.22 -6.68 20.78
N GLU A 95 12.50 -6.57 20.43
CA GLU A 95 13.22 -7.65 19.76
C GLU A 95 13.38 -8.90 20.64
N LEU A 96 13.35 -8.75 21.96
CA LEU A 96 13.29 -9.85 22.92
C LEU A 96 11.86 -10.40 23.16
N GLY A 97 10.86 -9.88 22.42
CA GLY A 97 9.45 -10.27 22.60
C GLY A 97 8.79 -9.70 23.85
N ARG A 98 9.44 -8.79 24.56
CA ARG A 98 8.93 -8.14 25.79
C ARG A 98 8.03 -6.94 25.45
N TYR A 99 7.00 -7.19 24.65
CA TYR A 99 6.19 -6.11 24.08
C TYR A 99 5.49 -5.22 25.10
N SER A 100 4.97 -5.80 26.18
CA SER A 100 4.30 -5.02 27.25
C SER A 100 5.24 -4.03 27.94
N GLU A 101 6.51 -4.40 28.11
CA GLU A 101 7.55 -3.54 28.70
C GLU A 101 8.03 -2.47 27.72
N ALA A 102 8.13 -2.84 26.42
CA ALA A 102 8.60 -2.00 25.35
C ALA A 102 7.62 -0.87 24.97
N LEU A 103 6.30 -1.15 25.03
CA LEU A 103 5.25 -0.25 24.53
C LEU A 103 5.39 1.21 24.95
N PRO A 104 5.47 1.56 26.26
CA PRO A 104 5.51 2.97 26.67
C PRO A 104 6.71 3.73 26.07
N ARG A 105 7.84 3.03 25.88
CA ARG A 105 9.07 3.60 25.32
C ARG A 105 8.98 3.76 23.81
N LEU A 106 8.40 2.77 23.16
CA LEU A 106 8.17 2.81 21.70
C LEU A 106 7.17 3.92 21.33
N GLU A 107 6.06 4.05 22.07
CA GLU A 107 5.08 5.12 21.89
C GLU A 107 5.72 6.51 22.07
N LYS A 108 6.53 6.67 23.11
CA LYS A 108 7.28 7.91 23.33
C LYS A 108 8.29 8.17 22.21
N GLY A 109 9.05 7.14 21.80
CA GLY A 109 10.01 7.23 20.71
C GLY A 109 9.35 7.60 19.39
N PHE A 110 8.25 6.99 19.04
CA PHE A 110 7.50 7.28 17.83
C PHE A 110 6.95 8.72 17.79
N LYS A 111 6.44 9.23 18.91
CA LYS A 111 5.86 10.59 19.00
C LYS A 111 6.89 11.70 19.12
N GLN A 112 7.98 11.49 19.82
CA GLN A 112 8.89 12.56 20.28
C GLN A 112 10.26 12.55 19.60
N THR A 113 10.64 11.48 18.89
CA THR A 113 11.96 11.40 18.26
C THR A 113 12.05 12.32 17.04
N VAL A 114 13.05 13.19 17.03
CA VAL A 114 13.36 14.08 15.89
C VAL A 114 14.07 13.29 14.77
N ASP A 115 14.75 12.21 15.12
CA ASP A 115 15.43 11.30 14.22
C ASP A 115 14.39 10.46 13.44
N ALA A 116 14.36 10.65 12.13
CA ALA A 116 13.39 9.98 11.25
C ALA A 116 13.54 8.45 11.29
N ASP A 117 14.76 7.95 11.28
CA ASP A 117 15.04 6.50 11.30
C ASP A 117 14.62 5.88 12.64
N GLY A 118 14.94 6.53 13.76
CA GLY A 118 14.51 6.10 15.08
C GLY A 118 12.99 6.10 15.23
N ARG A 119 12.31 7.12 14.68
CA ARG A 119 10.84 7.17 14.64
C ARG A 119 10.26 6.02 13.83
N ARG A 120 10.80 5.79 12.64
CA ARG A 120 10.41 4.69 11.76
C ARG A 120 10.52 3.33 12.44
N LEU A 121 11.67 3.04 13.04
CA LEU A 121 11.91 1.80 13.77
C LEU A 121 10.93 1.62 14.95
N CYS A 122 10.72 2.66 15.76
CA CYS A 122 9.75 2.61 16.85
C CYS A 122 8.34 2.32 16.32
N GLY A 123 7.92 2.95 15.22
CA GLY A 123 6.62 2.72 14.61
C GLY A 123 6.43 1.29 14.11
N LEU A 124 7.42 0.71 13.43
CA LEU A 124 7.38 -0.68 12.98
C LEU A 124 7.30 -1.66 14.16
N GLN A 125 8.07 -1.42 15.23
CA GLN A 125 7.99 -2.23 16.43
C GLN A 125 6.66 -2.07 17.18
N LEU A 126 6.03 -0.89 17.13
CA LEU A 126 4.68 -0.69 17.66
C LEU A 126 3.65 -1.55 16.90
N LEU A 127 3.73 -1.63 15.56
CA LEU A 127 2.84 -2.50 14.80
C LEU A 127 2.93 -3.96 15.28
N ARG A 128 4.17 -4.46 15.48
CA ARG A 128 4.41 -5.82 15.98
C ARG A 128 3.88 -6.00 17.41
N ALA A 129 4.18 -5.05 18.29
CA ALA A 129 3.78 -5.10 19.69
C ALA A 129 2.25 -5.07 19.85
N TYR A 130 1.56 -4.15 19.16
CA TYR A 130 0.11 -4.04 19.22
C TYR A 130 -0.57 -5.28 18.63
N THR A 131 -0.09 -5.79 17.50
CA THR A 131 -0.62 -7.03 16.90
C THR A 131 -0.47 -8.21 17.87
N PHE A 132 0.72 -8.38 18.48
CA PHE A 132 0.96 -9.47 19.42
C PHE A 132 0.05 -9.38 20.66
N LEU A 133 -0.24 -8.17 21.12
CA LEU A 133 -1.07 -7.91 22.29
C LEU A 133 -2.57 -7.83 21.99
N GLY A 134 -3.01 -8.07 20.73
CA GLY A 134 -4.41 -7.99 20.33
C GLY A 134 -4.99 -6.56 20.38
N ARG A 135 -4.12 -5.54 20.31
CA ARG A 135 -4.52 -4.12 20.31
C ARG A 135 -4.71 -3.62 18.87
N ASP A 136 -5.65 -4.22 18.14
CA ASP A 136 -5.82 -4.01 16.70
C ASP A 136 -6.10 -2.56 16.33
N THR A 137 -6.90 -1.84 17.12
CA THR A 137 -7.20 -0.42 16.88
C THR A 137 -5.96 0.46 16.95
N ASP A 138 -5.06 0.18 17.91
CA ASP A 138 -3.80 0.91 18.05
C ASP A 138 -2.83 0.58 16.93
N ALA A 139 -2.80 -0.69 16.49
CA ALA A 139 -2.04 -1.12 15.32
C ALA A 139 -2.47 -0.38 14.05
N VAL A 140 -3.78 -0.29 13.79
CA VAL A 140 -4.35 0.43 12.64
C VAL A 140 -4.03 1.93 12.72
N GLY A 141 -4.19 2.56 13.90
CA GLY A 141 -3.85 3.96 14.09
C GLY A 141 -2.37 4.26 13.80
N THR A 142 -1.48 3.39 14.31
CA THR A 142 -0.03 3.50 14.04
C THR A 142 0.29 3.28 12.55
N ALA A 143 -0.37 2.32 11.90
CA ALA A 143 -0.20 2.06 10.46
C ALA A 143 -0.60 3.26 9.60
N LEU A 144 -1.71 3.92 9.92
CA LEU A 144 -2.15 5.15 9.24
C LEU A 144 -1.13 6.28 9.39
N GLU A 145 -0.58 6.46 10.59
CA GLU A 145 0.42 7.50 10.85
C GLU A 145 1.75 7.19 10.13
N LEU A 146 2.20 5.93 10.13
CA LEU A 146 3.39 5.51 9.40
C LEU A 146 3.25 5.75 7.89
N ASN A 147 2.13 5.37 7.28
CA ASN A 147 1.89 5.63 5.86
C ASN A 147 1.88 7.12 5.51
N LYS A 148 1.40 7.96 6.43
CA LYS A 148 1.43 9.42 6.24
C LYS A 148 2.85 9.98 6.29
N LEU A 149 3.69 9.45 7.20
CA LEU A 149 5.06 9.91 7.40
C LEU A 149 6.03 9.35 6.35
N TYR A 150 5.79 8.14 5.86
CA TYR A 150 6.68 7.39 4.95
C TYR A 150 5.86 6.72 3.83
N PRO A 151 5.22 7.50 2.93
CA PRO A 151 4.24 6.99 1.97
C PRO A 151 4.81 6.01 0.95
N ASP A 152 6.11 6.10 0.65
CA ASP A 152 6.78 5.31 -0.38
C ASP A 152 7.71 4.23 0.21
N ASP A 153 7.70 4.01 1.53
CA ASP A 153 8.55 3.02 2.17
C ASP A 153 7.97 1.59 1.98
N PRO A 154 8.68 0.69 1.26
CA PRO A 154 8.13 -0.63 0.93
C PRO A 154 7.86 -1.50 2.17
N GLU A 155 8.70 -1.41 3.22
CA GLU A 155 8.52 -2.19 4.45
C GLU A 155 7.27 -1.72 5.21
N ILE A 156 7.08 -0.40 5.30
CA ILE A 156 5.89 0.19 5.92
C ILE A 156 4.65 -0.18 5.13
N LEU A 157 4.66 -0.04 3.79
CA LEU A 157 3.55 -0.43 2.94
C LEU A 157 3.18 -1.91 3.11
N TYR A 158 4.19 -2.80 3.18
CA TYR A 158 3.97 -4.23 3.40
C TYR A 158 3.32 -4.51 4.76
N HIS A 159 3.88 -3.98 5.85
CA HIS A 159 3.36 -4.23 7.19
C HIS A 159 1.98 -3.61 7.41
N THR A 160 1.77 -2.38 6.93
CA THR A 160 0.48 -1.70 7.06
C THR A 160 -0.61 -2.37 6.24
N GLY A 161 -0.29 -2.84 5.03
CA GLY A 161 -1.22 -3.64 4.22
C GLY A 161 -1.69 -4.90 4.95
N ARG A 162 -0.78 -5.61 5.62
CA ARG A 162 -1.13 -6.77 6.46
C ARG A 162 -2.01 -6.39 7.66
N ILE A 163 -1.72 -5.28 8.33
CA ILE A 163 -2.53 -4.80 9.47
C ILE A 163 -3.95 -4.48 9.01
N TYR A 164 -4.11 -3.77 7.89
CA TYR A 164 -5.42 -3.45 7.36
C TYR A 164 -6.21 -4.69 6.95
N GLY A 165 -5.55 -5.65 6.28
CA GLY A 165 -6.17 -6.92 5.89
C GLY A 165 -6.64 -7.74 7.09
N ASN A 166 -5.80 -7.90 8.11
CA ASN A 166 -6.15 -8.61 9.33
C ASN A 166 -7.30 -7.91 10.09
N PHE A 167 -7.26 -6.58 10.18
CA PHE A 167 -8.31 -5.83 10.86
C PHE A 167 -9.64 -5.93 10.11
N ALA A 168 -9.63 -5.83 8.79
CA ALA A 168 -10.81 -6.02 7.96
C ALA A 168 -11.42 -7.42 8.18
N TYR A 169 -10.58 -8.47 8.20
CA TYR A 169 -11.02 -9.83 8.48
C TYR A 169 -11.71 -9.96 9.85
N VAL A 170 -11.07 -9.48 10.91
CA VAL A 170 -11.62 -9.53 12.29
C VAL A 170 -12.95 -8.78 12.38
N VAL A 171 -13.07 -7.62 11.71
CA VAL A 171 -14.33 -6.86 11.68
C VAL A 171 -15.44 -7.60 10.93
N MET A 172 -15.11 -8.26 9.81
CA MET A 172 -16.08 -9.07 9.05
C MET A 172 -16.51 -10.33 9.81
N GLU A 173 -15.59 -11.00 10.50
CA GLU A 173 -15.91 -12.12 11.40
C GLU A 173 -16.86 -11.68 12.50
N LYS A 174 -16.59 -10.53 13.13
CA LYS A 174 -17.48 -9.97 14.13
C LYS A 174 -18.87 -9.60 13.57
N LEU A 175 -18.93 -9.10 12.34
CA LEU A 175 -20.20 -8.85 11.64
C LEU A 175 -20.96 -10.15 11.41
N HIS A 176 -20.27 -11.19 10.96
CA HIS A 176 -20.85 -12.52 10.78
C HIS A 176 -21.44 -13.07 12.07
N ASP A 177 -20.68 -13.01 13.18
CA ASP A 177 -21.13 -13.55 14.47
C ASP A 177 -22.30 -12.77 15.08
N LYS A 178 -22.29 -11.44 14.94
CA LYS A 178 -23.28 -10.56 15.58
C LYS A 178 -24.56 -10.40 14.75
N ALA A 179 -24.47 -10.46 13.43
CA ALA A 179 -25.57 -10.17 12.53
C ALA A 179 -25.49 -10.96 11.20
N PRO A 180 -25.49 -12.32 11.24
CA PRO A 180 -25.25 -13.16 10.06
C PRO A 180 -26.31 -12.98 8.96
N GLY A 181 -27.54 -12.63 9.30
CA GLY A 181 -28.64 -12.39 8.37
C GLY A 181 -28.86 -10.91 8.04
N SER A 182 -27.96 -10.02 8.45
CA SER A 182 -28.13 -8.59 8.15
C SER A 182 -27.86 -8.28 6.69
N ILE A 183 -28.48 -7.23 6.17
CA ILE A 183 -28.21 -6.72 4.82
C ILE A 183 -26.72 -6.41 4.60
N TRP A 184 -26.03 -5.98 5.65
CA TRP A 184 -24.60 -5.70 5.60
C TRP A 184 -23.77 -6.98 5.39
N MET A 185 -24.14 -8.06 6.09
CA MET A 185 -23.46 -9.35 5.92
C MET A 185 -23.78 -9.96 4.55
N LEU A 186 -25.04 -9.90 4.11
CA LEU A 186 -25.44 -10.37 2.78
C LEU A 186 -24.72 -9.60 1.66
N GLN A 187 -24.60 -8.28 1.81
CA GLN A 187 -23.84 -7.46 0.87
C GLN A 187 -22.35 -7.83 0.85
N ALA A 188 -21.71 -7.99 2.01
CA ALA A 188 -20.32 -8.41 2.12
C ALA A 188 -20.10 -9.80 1.50
N GLN A 189 -21.04 -10.75 1.68
CA GLN A 189 -21.00 -12.07 1.04
C GLN A 189 -21.09 -11.94 -0.50
N GLY A 190 -22.00 -11.09 -1.00
CA GLY A 190 -22.11 -10.82 -2.42
C GLY A 190 -20.81 -10.28 -3.02
N GLU A 191 -20.19 -9.31 -2.35
CA GLU A 191 -18.91 -8.72 -2.75
C GLU A 191 -17.76 -9.72 -2.71
N ALA A 192 -17.70 -10.56 -1.69
CA ALA A 192 -16.69 -11.60 -1.56
C ALA A 192 -16.84 -12.66 -2.67
N ASN A 193 -18.05 -13.12 -2.94
CA ASN A 193 -18.34 -14.08 -4.00
C ASN A 193 -18.06 -13.50 -5.39
N GLU A 194 -18.38 -12.22 -5.63
CA GLU A 194 -18.02 -11.50 -6.87
C GLU A 194 -16.49 -11.53 -7.07
N SER A 195 -15.73 -11.23 -6.04
CA SER A 195 -14.25 -11.22 -6.11
C SER A 195 -13.64 -12.59 -6.38
N GLN A 196 -14.30 -13.65 -5.92
CA GLN A 196 -13.91 -15.05 -6.14
C GLN A 196 -14.46 -15.63 -7.46
N LYS A 197 -15.20 -14.84 -8.23
CA LYS A 197 -15.91 -15.24 -9.46
C LYS A 197 -16.99 -16.32 -9.23
N ASP A 198 -17.46 -16.47 -8.00
CA ASP A 198 -18.65 -17.25 -7.70
C ASP A 198 -19.89 -16.40 -7.97
N TYR A 199 -20.17 -16.23 -9.27
CA TYR A 199 -21.23 -15.34 -9.74
C TYR A 199 -22.61 -15.77 -9.25
N ASP A 200 -22.89 -17.07 -9.19
CA ASP A 200 -24.19 -17.57 -8.78
C ASP A 200 -24.44 -17.28 -7.30
N ALA A 201 -23.44 -17.50 -6.43
CA ALA A 201 -23.54 -17.16 -5.03
C ALA A 201 -23.64 -15.63 -4.80
N ALA A 202 -22.91 -14.83 -5.59
CA ALA A 202 -23.00 -13.37 -5.54
C ALA A 202 -24.41 -12.86 -5.89
N ILE A 203 -25.01 -13.39 -6.97
CA ILE A 203 -26.38 -13.06 -7.39
C ILE A 203 -27.38 -13.40 -6.30
N VAL A 204 -27.27 -14.57 -5.68
CA VAL A 204 -28.14 -14.98 -4.58
C VAL A 204 -28.04 -14.00 -3.42
N ALA A 205 -26.84 -13.66 -3.01
CA ALA A 205 -26.61 -12.75 -1.88
C ALA A 205 -27.17 -11.34 -2.14
N PHE A 206 -26.89 -10.73 -3.31
CA PHE A 206 -27.43 -9.41 -3.63
C PHE A 206 -28.95 -9.41 -3.80
N ASN A 207 -29.54 -10.47 -4.37
CA ASN A 207 -31.00 -10.60 -4.42
C ASN A 207 -31.64 -10.69 -3.04
N HIS A 208 -30.98 -11.35 -2.06
CA HIS A 208 -31.46 -11.34 -0.67
C HIS A 208 -31.45 -9.92 -0.08
N VAL A 209 -30.42 -9.11 -0.38
CA VAL A 209 -30.40 -7.69 0.03
C VAL A 209 -31.62 -6.97 -0.53
N LEU A 210 -31.91 -7.13 -1.82
CA LEU A 210 -33.08 -6.47 -2.49
C LEU A 210 -34.42 -7.01 -2.02
N GLN A 211 -34.51 -8.25 -1.51
CA GLN A 211 -35.74 -8.74 -0.88
C GLN A 211 -36.04 -8.02 0.43
N ILE A 212 -34.98 -7.60 1.16
CA ILE A 212 -35.12 -6.86 2.43
C ILE A 212 -35.29 -5.36 2.18
N GLU A 213 -34.45 -4.80 1.32
CA GLU A 213 -34.44 -3.38 0.94
C GLU A 213 -34.45 -3.22 -0.60
N PRO A 214 -35.66 -3.24 -1.23
CA PRO A 214 -35.79 -3.21 -2.70
C PRO A 214 -35.21 -1.96 -3.38
N GLN A 215 -35.11 -0.86 -2.65
CA GLN A 215 -34.58 0.42 -3.17
C GLN A 215 -33.26 0.78 -2.55
N ARG A 216 -32.42 -0.22 -2.19
CA ARG A 216 -31.10 0.05 -1.65
C ARG A 216 -30.15 0.49 -2.77
N PRO A 217 -29.60 1.73 -2.71
CA PRO A 217 -28.71 2.23 -3.74
C PRO A 217 -27.44 1.39 -3.85
N GLY A 218 -26.95 1.19 -5.07
CA GLY A 218 -25.71 0.48 -5.38
C GLY A 218 -25.88 -1.04 -5.54
N VAL A 219 -26.96 -1.65 -5.06
CA VAL A 219 -27.12 -3.12 -5.11
C VAL A 219 -27.51 -3.59 -6.51
N HIS A 220 -28.41 -2.90 -7.18
CA HIS A 220 -28.74 -3.16 -8.58
C HIS A 220 -27.51 -2.97 -9.48
N TYR A 221 -26.70 -1.94 -9.23
CA TYR A 221 -25.45 -1.75 -9.96
C TYR A 221 -24.50 -2.96 -9.79
N ARG A 222 -24.33 -3.47 -8.56
CA ARG A 222 -23.51 -4.65 -8.32
C ARG A 222 -24.05 -5.89 -9.01
N LEU A 223 -25.34 -6.14 -8.96
CA LEU A 223 -25.98 -7.23 -9.71
C LEU A 223 -25.70 -7.12 -11.20
N GLY A 224 -25.87 -5.94 -11.77
CA GLY A 224 -25.56 -5.67 -13.17
C GLY A 224 -24.13 -6.01 -13.53
N ARG A 225 -23.18 -5.61 -12.68
CA ARG A 225 -21.76 -5.97 -12.85
C ARG A 225 -21.50 -7.46 -12.78
N VAL A 226 -22.11 -8.16 -11.84
CA VAL A 226 -21.96 -9.62 -11.69
C VAL A 226 -22.52 -10.34 -12.93
N TYR A 227 -23.70 -9.95 -13.42
CA TYR A 227 -24.24 -10.51 -14.66
C TYR A 227 -23.33 -10.23 -15.85
N LEU A 228 -22.81 -9.00 -15.99
CA LEU A 228 -21.93 -8.63 -17.09
C LEU A 228 -20.60 -9.39 -17.02
N ALA A 229 -20.02 -9.56 -15.83
CA ALA A 229 -18.81 -10.35 -15.62
C ALA A 229 -19.05 -11.85 -15.96
N ARG A 230 -20.20 -12.42 -15.55
CA ARG A 230 -20.55 -13.79 -15.88
C ARG A 230 -20.80 -13.98 -17.38
N PHE A 231 -21.38 -12.99 -18.05
CA PHE A 231 -21.50 -12.96 -19.51
C PHE A 231 -20.12 -13.04 -20.18
N HIS A 232 -19.17 -12.21 -19.76
CA HIS A 232 -17.83 -12.19 -20.36
C HIS A 232 -17.01 -13.46 -20.07
N ASP A 233 -17.13 -14.02 -18.87
CA ASP A 233 -16.34 -15.19 -18.47
C ASP A 233 -16.95 -16.51 -18.95
N LEU A 234 -18.29 -16.64 -18.94
CA LEU A 234 -18.99 -17.89 -19.22
C LEU A 234 -19.82 -17.88 -20.53
N GLY A 235 -19.94 -16.73 -21.18
CA GLY A 235 -20.63 -16.59 -22.46
C GLY A 235 -22.15 -16.83 -22.40
N LYS A 236 -22.80 -16.56 -21.26
CA LYS A 236 -24.26 -16.71 -21.09
C LYS A 236 -24.99 -15.50 -21.70
N PRO A 237 -25.66 -15.63 -22.87
CA PRO A 237 -26.20 -14.46 -23.58
C PRO A 237 -27.29 -13.71 -22.78
N GLU A 238 -28.08 -14.43 -21.97
CA GLU A 238 -29.14 -13.87 -21.14
C GLU A 238 -28.64 -12.90 -20.07
N ASP A 239 -27.39 -13.08 -19.62
CA ASP A 239 -26.79 -12.25 -18.58
C ASP A 239 -26.58 -10.80 -19.02
N ARG A 240 -26.35 -10.57 -20.31
CA ARG A 240 -26.23 -9.22 -20.86
C ARG A 240 -27.53 -8.42 -20.71
N ASP A 241 -28.66 -9.06 -21.02
CA ASP A 241 -29.99 -8.43 -20.84
C ASP A 241 -30.33 -8.23 -19.36
N LEU A 242 -29.95 -9.18 -18.50
CA LEU A 242 -30.12 -9.04 -17.06
C LEU A 242 -29.27 -7.87 -16.54
N ALA A 243 -28.02 -7.76 -16.94
CA ALA A 243 -27.16 -6.63 -16.56
C ALA A 243 -27.79 -5.28 -16.94
N LYS A 244 -28.30 -5.17 -18.17
CA LYS A 244 -28.95 -3.95 -18.66
C LYS A 244 -30.19 -3.58 -17.82
N ARG A 245 -30.98 -4.57 -17.41
CA ARG A 245 -32.14 -4.35 -16.54
C ARG A 245 -31.70 -3.85 -15.18
N GLU A 246 -30.69 -4.47 -14.60
CA GLU A 246 -30.19 -4.11 -13.28
C GLU A 246 -29.58 -2.70 -13.27
N PHE A 247 -28.79 -2.31 -14.26
CA PHE A 247 -28.28 -0.93 -14.38
C PHE A 247 -29.42 0.09 -14.56
N THR A 248 -30.47 -0.28 -15.30
CA THR A 248 -31.65 0.57 -15.45
C THR A 248 -32.41 0.70 -14.13
N SER A 249 -32.54 -0.38 -13.36
CA SER A 249 -33.14 -0.38 -12.02
C SER A 249 -32.35 0.47 -11.04
N GLU A 250 -31.01 0.41 -11.13
CA GLU A 250 -30.15 1.28 -10.31
C GLU A 250 -30.43 2.76 -10.56
N LEU A 251 -30.52 3.19 -11.83
CA LEU A 251 -30.82 4.59 -12.16
C LEU A 251 -32.22 5.03 -11.76
N ALA A 252 -33.17 4.09 -11.60
CA ALA A 252 -34.48 4.38 -11.05
C ALA A 252 -34.43 4.60 -9.52
N VAL A 253 -33.51 3.96 -8.81
CA VAL A 253 -33.27 4.10 -7.37
C VAL A 253 -32.34 5.28 -7.09
N ASP A 254 -31.22 5.36 -7.81
CA ASP A 254 -30.21 6.40 -7.71
C ASP A 254 -29.86 6.95 -9.10
N SER A 255 -30.55 7.99 -9.51
CA SER A 255 -30.32 8.67 -10.80
C SER A 255 -28.95 9.32 -10.92
N ALA A 256 -28.20 9.47 -9.80
CA ALA A 256 -26.85 10.01 -9.75
C ALA A 256 -25.77 8.91 -9.81
N ASN A 257 -26.13 7.63 -9.99
CA ASN A 257 -25.15 6.58 -10.15
C ASN A 257 -24.47 6.65 -11.54
N GLY A 258 -23.37 7.43 -11.61
CA GLY A 258 -22.63 7.64 -12.84
C GLY A 258 -22.04 6.35 -13.44
N ASN A 259 -21.72 5.36 -12.60
CA ASN A 259 -21.18 4.09 -13.07
C ASN A 259 -22.27 3.27 -13.80
N ALA A 260 -23.49 3.20 -13.26
CA ALA A 260 -24.61 2.51 -13.94
C ALA A 260 -24.98 3.20 -15.27
N ALA A 261 -24.96 4.54 -15.31
CA ALA A 261 -25.18 5.28 -16.54
C ALA A 261 -24.06 5.04 -17.58
N TYR A 262 -22.82 4.94 -17.14
CA TYR A 262 -21.69 4.60 -17.99
C TYR A 262 -21.83 3.21 -18.61
N GLU A 263 -22.15 2.20 -17.80
CA GLU A 263 -22.33 0.82 -18.29
C GLU A 263 -23.45 0.73 -19.34
N LEU A 264 -24.55 1.40 -19.14
CA LEU A 264 -25.65 1.43 -20.15
C LEU A 264 -25.21 2.11 -21.46
N ALA A 265 -24.48 3.22 -21.37
CA ALA A 265 -23.95 3.91 -22.53
C ALA A 265 -22.92 3.06 -23.30
N GLN A 266 -22.06 2.36 -22.56
CA GLN A 266 -21.07 1.44 -23.13
C GLN A 266 -21.77 0.25 -23.83
N MET A 267 -22.77 -0.35 -23.19
CA MET A 267 -23.57 -1.44 -23.78
C MET A 267 -24.27 -0.98 -25.06
N ALA A 268 -24.83 0.22 -25.10
CA ALA A 268 -25.44 0.78 -26.31
C ALA A 268 -24.41 0.98 -27.44
N ALA A 269 -23.19 1.40 -27.12
CA ALA A 269 -22.10 1.52 -28.10
C ALA A 269 -21.69 0.15 -28.67
N GLU A 270 -21.60 -0.87 -27.81
CA GLU A 270 -21.31 -2.26 -28.20
C GLU A 270 -22.42 -2.89 -29.03
N ASP A 271 -23.67 -2.57 -28.73
CA ASP A 271 -24.86 -3.00 -29.50
C ASP A 271 -24.99 -2.27 -30.84
N ASN A 272 -23.97 -1.50 -31.25
CA ASN A 272 -23.95 -0.71 -32.45
C ASN A 272 -25.13 0.29 -32.57
N GLN A 273 -25.48 0.91 -31.43
CA GLN A 273 -26.50 1.96 -31.31
C GLN A 273 -25.83 3.32 -31.00
N PRO A 274 -25.05 3.89 -31.95
CA PRO A 274 -24.18 5.03 -31.66
C PRO A 274 -24.93 6.30 -31.26
N ASP A 275 -26.15 6.53 -31.77
CA ASP A 275 -26.94 7.70 -31.39
C ASP A 275 -27.45 7.61 -29.95
N GLU A 276 -27.86 6.44 -29.52
CA GLU A 276 -28.27 6.19 -28.12
C GLU A 276 -27.07 6.27 -27.18
N ALA A 277 -25.97 5.62 -27.52
CA ALA A 277 -24.71 5.69 -26.75
C ALA A 277 -24.23 7.12 -26.58
N ARG A 278 -24.24 7.91 -27.67
CA ARG A 278 -23.87 9.34 -27.64
C ARG A 278 -24.73 10.11 -26.65
N LYS A 279 -26.07 9.97 -26.78
CA LYS A 279 -27.04 10.64 -25.92
C LYS A 279 -26.81 10.32 -24.44
N GLN A 280 -26.55 9.06 -24.14
CA GLN A 280 -26.33 8.60 -22.75
C GLN A 280 -24.97 9.10 -22.20
N PHE A 281 -23.89 9.06 -22.98
CA PHE A 281 -22.61 9.62 -22.58
C PHE A 281 -22.67 11.15 -22.37
N GLU A 282 -23.34 11.87 -23.30
CA GLU A 282 -23.52 13.32 -23.16
C GLU A 282 -24.33 13.69 -21.91
N ALA A 283 -25.40 12.94 -21.62
CA ALA A 283 -26.20 13.12 -20.40
C ALA A 283 -25.36 12.86 -19.16
N LEU A 284 -24.59 11.77 -19.14
CA LEU A 284 -23.66 11.44 -18.02
C LEU A 284 -22.64 12.56 -17.82
N LEU A 285 -22.01 13.06 -18.87
CA LEU A 285 -21.01 14.12 -18.82
C LEU A 285 -21.57 15.50 -18.47
N THR A 286 -22.88 15.69 -18.57
CA THR A 286 -23.55 16.90 -18.06
C THR A 286 -23.55 16.93 -16.53
N HIS A 287 -23.72 15.79 -15.88
CA HIS A 287 -23.70 15.65 -14.42
C HIS A 287 -22.28 15.41 -13.86
N PHE A 288 -21.46 14.69 -14.60
CA PHE A 288 -20.09 14.31 -14.24
C PHE A 288 -19.10 14.71 -15.34
N PRO A 289 -18.75 15.99 -15.46
CA PRO A 289 -17.95 16.50 -16.58
C PRO A 289 -16.57 15.84 -16.71
N ASP A 290 -16.00 15.38 -15.59
CA ASP A 290 -14.67 14.81 -15.52
C ASP A 290 -14.69 13.27 -15.41
N PHE A 291 -15.79 12.63 -15.84
CA PHE A 291 -15.86 11.17 -15.93
C PHE A 291 -15.03 10.71 -17.15
N GLU A 292 -13.79 10.38 -16.89
CA GLU A 292 -12.76 10.11 -17.91
C GLU A 292 -13.18 8.98 -18.87
N GLN A 293 -13.66 7.85 -18.32
CA GLN A 293 -14.08 6.70 -19.13
C GLN A 293 -15.26 7.05 -20.06
N ALA A 294 -16.17 7.91 -19.62
CA ALA A 294 -17.27 8.39 -20.46
C ALA A 294 -16.78 9.30 -21.60
N LEU A 295 -15.75 10.12 -21.37
CA LEU A 295 -15.10 10.91 -22.41
C LEU A 295 -14.42 10.02 -23.45
N VAL A 296 -13.77 8.94 -23.01
CA VAL A 296 -13.15 7.95 -23.91
C VAL A 296 -14.21 7.18 -24.71
N GLY A 297 -15.31 6.78 -24.04
CA GLY A 297 -16.46 6.13 -24.68
C GLY A 297 -17.10 7.02 -25.74
N LEU A 298 -17.42 8.25 -25.39
CA LEU A 298 -18.00 9.25 -26.30
C LEU A 298 -17.07 9.54 -27.48
N GLY A 299 -15.77 9.66 -27.25
CA GLY A 299 -14.78 9.78 -28.31
C GLY A 299 -14.78 8.60 -29.28
N GLY A 300 -14.97 7.38 -28.77
CA GLY A 300 -15.14 6.17 -29.57
C GLY A 300 -16.41 6.22 -30.43
N VAL A 301 -17.52 6.65 -29.86
CA VAL A 301 -18.81 6.82 -30.59
C VAL A 301 -18.68 7.89 -31.69
N TYR A 302 -18.02 9.00 -31.41
CA TYR A 302 -17.76 10.03 -32.45
C TYR A 302 -16.85 9.52 -33.58
N LEU A 303 -15.88 8.66 -33.28
CA LEU A 303 -15.06 8.01 -34.31
C LEU A 303 -15.91 7.05 -35.18
N GLN A 304 -16.79 6.28 -34.55
CA GLN A 304 -17.70 5.37 -35.27
C GLN A 304 -18.65 6.13 -36.22
N THR A 305 -19.11 7.32 -35.79
CA THR A 305 -19.99 8.18 -36.60
C THR A 305 -19.26 9.18 -37.48
N HIS A 306 -17.97 8.99 -37.73
CA HIS A 306 -17.12 9.83 -38.56
C HIS A 306 -17.05 11.32 -38.10
N SER A 307 -17.31 11.59 -36.83
CA SER A 307 -17.32 12.93 -36.24
C SER A 307 -15.96 13.26 -35.61
N GLY A 308 -14.91 13.26 -36.42
CA GLY A 308 -13.52 13.37 -35.93
C GLY A 308 -13.21 14.59 -35.07
N ALA A 309 -13.76 15.76 -35.37
CA ALA A 309 -13.53 16.98 -34.58
C ALA A 309 -14.11 16.87 -33.15
N GLN A 310 -15.32 16.31 -33.01
CA GLN A 310 -15.94 16.07 -31.70
C GLN A 310 -15.19 14.98 -30.92
N ALA A 311 -14.74 13.92 -31.60
CA ALA A 311 -13.89 12.90 -30.99
C ALA A 311 -12.61 13.49 -30.40
N VAL A 312 -11.93 14.40 -31.13
CA VAL A 312 -10.74 15.09 -30.61
C VAL A 312 -11.04 15.82 -29.33
N GLY A 313 -12.13 16.63 -29.28
CA GLY A 313 -12.47 17.42 -28.08
C GLY A 313 -12.70 16.56 -26.83
N SER A 314 -13.41 15.43 -26.97
CA SER A 314 -13.65 14.50 -25.84
C SER A 314 -12.37 13.81 -25.41
N LEU A 315 -11.56 13.31 -26.35
CA LEU A 315 -10.37 12.53 -26.07
C LEU A 315 -9.20 13.38 -25.54
N GLU A 316 -9.08 14.65 -25.96
CA GLU A 316 -8.12 15.59 -25.37
C GLU A 316 -8.44 15.91 -23.89
N ARG A 317 -9.74 15.96 -23.54
CA ARG A 317 -10.13 16.08 -22.14
C ARG A 317 -9.80 14.81 -21.36
N ALA A 318 -10.10 13.62 -21.90
CA ALA A 318 -9.78 12.34 -21.27
C ALA A 318 -8.27 12.21 -20.99
N THR A 319 -7.41 12.49 -21.99
CA THR A 319 -5.95 12.40 -21.83
C THR A 319 -5.37 13.45 -20.87
N LYS A 320 -6.06 14.58 -20.61
CA LYS A 320 -5.69 15.53 -19.57
C LYS A 320 -6.06 15.03 -18.18
N LEU A 321 -7.19 14.35 -18.05
CA LEU A 321 -7.65 13.78 -16.77
C LEU A 321 -6.81 12.57 -16.39
N ASN A 322 -6.52 11.70 -17.36
CA ASN A 322 -5.68 10.51 -17.17
C ASN A 322 -4.64 10.41 -18.29
N ALA A 323 -3.46 10.96 -18.04
CA ALA A 323 -2.37 10.95 -19.00
C ALA A 323 -1.75 9.56 -19.21
N SER A 324 -2.09 8.57 -18.39
CA SER A 324 -1.61 7.18 -18.48
C SER A 324 -2.57 6.22 -19.20
N ASP A 325 -3.76 6.68 -19.61
CA ASP A 325 -4.69 5.84 -20.35
C ASP A 325 -4.23 5.63 -21.81
N GLU A 326 -3.72 4.44 -22.10
CA GLU A 326 -3.28 4.03 -23.44
C GLU A 326 -4.44 4.08 -24.46
N VAL A 327 -5.65 3.68 -24.04
CA VAL A 327 -6.82 3.63 -24.94
C VAL A 327 -7.23 5.04 -25.36
N ALA A 328 -7.22 6.00 -24.43
CA ALA A 328 -7.51 7.40 -24.72
C ALA A 328 -6.50 7.97 -25.74
N TRP A 329 -5.21 7.74 -25.55
CA TRP A 329 -4.18 8.20 -26.50
C TRP A 329 -4.28 7.54 -27.87
N TYR A 330 -4.55 6.24 -27.93
CA TYR A 330 -4.75 5.53 -29.21
C TYR A 330 -5.96 6.09 -29.96
N ARG A 331 -7.10 6.24 -29.28
CA ARG A 331 -8.31 6.82 -29.86
C ARG A 331 -8.10 8.29 -30.27
N LEU A 332 -7.34 9.06 -29.48
CA LEU A 332 -7.00 10.45 -29.83
C LEU A 332 -6.19 10.52 -31.15
N ALA A 333 -5.23 9.60 -31.33
CA ALA A 333 -4.48 9.52 -32.58
C ALA A 333 -5.40 9.22 -33.78
N GLN A 334 -6.38 8.34 -33.61
CA GLN A 334 -7.39 8.06 -34.64
C GLN A 334 -8.27 9.29 -34.90
N ALA A 335 -8.73 9.98 -33.87
CA ALA A 335 -9.57 11.16 -33.98
C ALA A 335 -8.84 12.33 -34.68
N GLN A 336 -7.59 12.60 -34.30
CA GLN A 336 -6.75 13.62 -34.93
C GLN A 336 -6.52 13.30 -36.43
N ARG A 337 -6.33 12.04 -36.78
CA ARG A 337 -6.21 11.59 -38.18
C ARG A 337 -7.54 11.82 -38.94
N ALA A 338 -8.67 11.44 -38.34
CA ALA A 338 -10.00 11.63 -38.95
C ALA A 338 -10.35 13.13 -39.10
N ALA A 339 -9.84 13.98 -38.22
CA ALA A 339 -9.97 15.45 -38.32
C ALA A 339 -8.95 16.10 -39.28
N GLY A 340 -8.08 15.33 -39.92
CA GLY A 340 -7.07 15.83 -40.85
C GLY A 340 -5.79 16.38 -40.19
N ASN A 341 -5.67 16.34 -38.88
CA ASN A 341 -4.49 16.82 -38.14
C ASN A 341 -3.44 15.71 -38.02
N ARG A 342 -2.55 15.61 -39.01
CA ARG A 342 -1.50 14.57 -39.07
C ARG A 342 -0.47 14.71 -37.94
N ASP A 343 -0.09 15.95 -37.59
CA ASP A 343 0.91 16.21 -36.55
C ASP A 343 0.36 15.87 -35.16
N GLY A 344 -0.88 16.20 -34.88
CA GLY A 344 -1.59 15.82 -33.67
C GLY A 344 -1.70 14.30 -33.54
N ALA A 345 -2.07 13.63 -34.65
CA ALA A 345 -2.16 12.18 -34.69
C ALA A 345 -0.81 11.50 -34.39
N GLN A 346 0.29 12.02 -34.96
CA GLN A 346 1.61 11.47 -34.70
C GLN A 346 2.03 11.63 -33.23
N LYS A 347 1.84 12.81 -32.64
CA LYS A 347 2.14 13.07 -31.21
C LYS A 347 1.36 12.15 -30.29
N ALA A 348 0.06 11.97 -30.52
CA ALA A 348 -0.78 11.08 -29.74
C ALA A 348 -0.32 9.61 -29.85
N LEU A 349 0.03 9.17 -31.08
CA LEU A 349 0.54 7.83 -31.33
C LEU A 349 1.90 7.58 -30.65
N ASP A 350 2.77 8.57 -30.63
CA ASP A 350 4.08 8.46 -29.96
C ASP A 350 3.93 8.37 -28.44
N THR A 351 2.95 9.09 -27.86
CA THR A 351 2.61 8.98 -26.45
C THR A 351 2.02 7.60 -26.13
N PHE A 352 1.07 7.12 -26.94
CA PHE A 352 0.54 5.75 -26.81
C PHE A 352 1.65 4.69 -26.82
N ARG A 353 2.59 4.76 -27.79
CA ARG A 353 3.71 3.81 -27.87
C ARG A 353 4.58 3.82 -26.61
N LYS A 354 4.94 5.00 -26.12
CA LYS A 354 5.72 5.13 -24.88
C LYS A 354 5.03 4.48 -23.68
N LEU A 355 3.74 4.70 -23.51
CA LEU A 355 2.94 4.10 -22.44
C LEU A 355 2.87 2.59 -22.61
N HIS A 356 2.56 2.11 -23.82
CA HIS A 356 2.45 0.70 -24.15
C HIS A 356 3.77 -0.06 -23.94
N ASP A 357 4.90 0.52 -24.33
CA ASP A 357 6.22 -0.08 -24.13
C ASP A 357 6.57 -0.14 -22.63
N SER A 358 6.24 0.89 -21.87
CA SER A 358 6.49 0.92 -20.41
C SER A 358 5.61 -0.07 -19.66
N SER A 359 4.33 -0.17 -20.00
CA SER A 359 3.41 -1.14 -19.39
C SER A 359 3.78 -2.59 -19.75
N GLY A 360 4.22 -2.82 -20.99
CA GLY A 360 4.74 -4.10 -21.45
C GLY A 360 6.01 -4.53 -20.73
N ALA A 361 6.94 -3.60 -20.48
CA ALA A 361 8.16 -3.87 -19.70
C ALA A 361 7.84 -4.21 -18.25
N THR A 362 6.97 -3.43 -17.61
CA THR A 362 6.52 -3.68 -16.22
C THR A 362 5.81 -5.04 -16.09
N ARG A 363 4.96 -5.39 -17.05
CA ARG A 363 4.28 -6.69 -17.05
C ARG A 363 5.24 -7.87 -17.25
N LYS A 364 6.23 -7.73 -18.14
CA LYS A 364 7.29 -8.74 -18.32
C LYS A 364 8.12 -8.91 -17.07
N GLN A 365 8.50 -7.81 -16.41
CA GLN A 365 9.24 -7.85 -15.14
C GLN A 365 8.43 -8.54 -14.06
N ALA A 366 7.15 -8.21 -13.89
CA ALA A 366 6.27 -8.85 -12.91
C ALA A 366 6.13 -10.36 -13.13
N ILE A 367 6.02 -10.80 -14.40
CA ILE A 367 5.99 -12.22 -14.76
C ILE A 367 7.33 -12.90 -14.44
N ALA A 368 8.45 -12.26 -14.75
CA ALA A 368 9.78 -12.79 -14.45
C ALA A 368 10.02 -12.92 -12.95
N ASP A 369 9.58 -11.94 -12.16
CA ASP A 369 9.65 -11.95 -10.71
C ASP A 369 8.78 -13.07 -10.10
N GLU A 370 7.59 -13.29 -10.66
CA GLU A 370 6.68 -14.38 -10.25
C GLU A 370 7.27 -15.76 -10.56
N VAL A 371 7.82 -15.96 -11.75
CA VAL A 371 8.51 -17.21 -12.14
C VAL A 371 9.71 -17.47 -11.22
N THR A 372 10.48 -16.42 -10.90
CA THR A 372 11.63 -16.53 -9.99
C THR A 372 11.20 -16.92 -8.58
N ARG A 373 10.10 -16.33 -8.07
CA ARG A 373 9.54 -16.70 -6.75
C ARG A 373 9.07 -18.14 -6.71
N GLN A 374 8.43 -18.64 -7.76
CA GLN A 374 7.99 -20.03 -7.85
C GLN A 374 9.17 -20.99 -7.89
N GLN A 375 10.27 -20.65 -8.58
CA GLN A 375 11.50 -21.47 -8.61
C GLN A 375 12.20 -21.52 -7.26
N ILE A 376 12.30 -20.40 -6.54
CA ILE A 376 12.88 -20.35 -5.18
C ILE A 376 12.02 -21.12 -4.17
N GLY A 377 10.68 -21.11 -4.35
CA GLY A 377 9.75 -21.85 -3.48
C GLY A 377 9.81 -23.37 -3.65
N THR A 378 10.32 -23.88 -4.77
CA THR A 378 10.50 -25.34 -5.02
C THR A 378 11.83 -25.89 -4.53
N ASP A 379 12.83 -25.04 -4.28
CA ASP A 379 14.15 -25.45 -3.77
C ASP A 379 14.24 -25.47 -2.23
N VAL A 380 13.14 -25.16 -1.52
CA VAL A 380 13.05 -25.24 -0.06
C VAL A 380 11.98 -26.27 0.31
N GLN A 381 12.25 -27.53 0.06
CA GLN A 381 11.66 -28.68 0.78
C GLN A 381 12.76 -29.66 1.21
N PRO A 382 12.56 -30.27 2.38
CA PRO A 382 13.50 -30.46 3.49
C PRO A 382 14.49 -31.55 3.31
#